data_00ab7c7f6aac94f3472407e8ad5deba6
#
_entry.id   00ab7c7f6aac94f3472407e8ad5deba6
#
_cell.length_a   1.000
_cell.length_b   1.000
_cell.length_c   1.000
_cell.angle_alpha   90.00
_cell.angle_beta   90.00
_cell.angle_gamma   90.00
#
_symmetry.space_group_name_H-M   'P 1'
#
loop_
_entity.id
_entity.type
_entity.pdbx_description
1 polymer ?
#
loop_
_entity_poly.entity_id
_entity_poly.type
_entity_poly.pdbx_seq_one_letter_code
_entity_poly.pdbx_strand_id
1 'polypeptide(L)'
;GENRILRADLLHDTGASLNPALDIGQIEGAYVQGAGWLTTEELVWDAKGRLSTHAPSTYKIPACSDRPRMFNVALWGKPNREDAVGKSKAVGEPPFMLGISALYALSDAVAACGDGSVYPALDALATAERVLMAVQRVRGHG
;
A
#
# COMPACT_ATOMS: atom_id res chain seq x y z
N GLY A 1 -2.86 -10.95 -13.94
CA GLY A 1 -2.87 -10.46 -12.55
C GLY A 1 -2.05 -9.18 -12.35
N GLU A 2 -1.42 -8.67 -13.41
CA GLU A 2 -0.75 -7.37 -13.33
C GLU A 2 -1.74 -6.27 -12.96
N ASN A 3 -1.31 -5.39 -12.08
CA ASN A 3 -2.13 -4.29 -11.61
C ASN A 3 -1.28 -3.01 -11.45
N ARG A 4 -1.93 -1.87 -11.34
CA ARG A 4 -1.27 -0.59 -11.17
C ARG A 4 -2.17 0.38 -10.40
N ILE A 5 -1.60 1.08 -9.45
CA ILE A 5 -2.28 2.20 -8.77
C ILE A 5 -2.24 3.41 -9.71
N LEU A 6 -3.40 3.85 -10.17
CA LEU A 6 -3.51 4.99 -11.10
C LEU A 6 -3.49 6.31 -10.36
N ARG A 7 -4.13 6.37 -9.19
CA ARG A 7 -4.25 7.57 -8.38
C ARG A 7 -4.24 7.22 -6.89
N ALA A 8 -3.55 8.03 -6.09
CA ALA A 8 -3.67 8.06 -4.64
C ALA A 8 -3.74 9.52 -4.18
N ASP A 9 -4.70 9.81 -3.31
CA ASP A 9 -4.89 11.11 -2.67
C ASP A 9 -4.80 10.88 -1.16
N LEU A 10 -3.81 11.49 -0.52
CA LEU A 10 -3.51 11.31 0.90
C LEU A 10 -3.66 12.63 1.63
N LEU A 11 -4.41 12.63 2.71
CA LEU A 11 -4.48 13.72 3.67
C LEU A 11 -4.00 13.20 5.02
N HIS A 12 -2.91 13.75 5.53
CA HIS A 12 -2.30 13.30 6.78
C HIS A 12 -2.23 14.42 7.81
N ASP A 13 -2.57 14.10 9.05
CA ASP A 13 -2.49 15.02 10.18
C ASP A 13 -1.14 14.90 10.88
N THR A 14 -0.24 15.81 10.56
CA THR A 14 1.08 15.94 11.17
C THR A 14 1.09 16.88 12.38
N GLY A 15 -0.08 17.39 12.78
CA GLY A 15 -0.15 18.53 13.67
C GLY A 15 0.50 19.78 13.05
N ALA A 16 1.21 20.57 13.85
CA ALA A 16 2.06 21.63 13.32
C ALA A 16 3.30 21.00 12.67
N SER A 17 3.35 21.01 11.33
CA SER A 17 4.52 20.48 10.61
C SER A 17 5.78 21.26 10.93
N LEU A 18 6.84 20.56 11.33
CA LEU A 18 8.14 21.18 11.60
C LEU A 18 8.92 21.42 10.30
N ASN A 19 8.69 20.59 9.28
CA ASN A 19 9.26 20.75 7.94
C ASN A 19 8.32 20.10 6.91
N PRO A 20 7.43 20.89 6.27
CA PRO A 20 6.44 20.34 5.35
C PRO A 20 7.01 19.53 4.19
N ALA A 21 8.19 19.89 3.68
CA ALA A 21 8.81 19.15 2.58
C ALA A 21 9.27 17.75 3.02
N LEU A 22 9.86 17.64 4.21
CA LEU A 22 10.23 16.34 4.78
C LEU A 22 9.00 15.51 5.14
N ASP A 23 8.00 16.13 5.72
CA ASP A 23 6.77 15.44 6.12
C ASP A 23 6.04 14.85 4.91
N ILE A 24 5.91 15.61 3.83
CA ILE A 24 5.33 15.11 2.57
C ILE A 24 6.14 13.93 2.03
N GLY A 25 7.47 14.04 2.00
CA GLY A 25 8.35 12.96 1.54
C GLY A 25 8.22 11.69 2.40
N GLN A 26 8.06 11.82 3.71
CA GLN A 26 7.80 10.70 4.62
C GLN A 26 6.47 10.03 4.32
N ILE A 27 5.41 10.81 4.09
CA ILE A 27 4.07 10.28 3.78
C ILE A 27 4.08 9.55 2.45
N GLU A 28 4.70 10.12 1.42
CA GLU A 28 4.83 9.48 0.10
C GLU A 28 5.58 8.15 0.21
N GLY A 29 6.74 8.16 0.87
CA GLY A 29 7.58 6.97 1.04
C GLY A 29 6.87 5.87 1.85
N ALA A 30 6.22 6.23 2.95
CA ALA A 30 5.51 5.30 3.80
C ALA A 30 4.30 4.67 3.09
N TYR A 31 3.55 5.44 2.29
CA TYR A 31 2.45 4.91 1.48
C TYR A 31 2.94 3.87 0.47
N VAL A 32 3.99 4.18 -0.27
CA VAL A 32 4.56 3.26 -1.28
C VAL A 32 5.05 1.97 -0.61
N GLN A 33 5.73 2.09 0.53
CA GLN A 33 6.16 0.93 1.31
C GLN A 33 4.96 0.12 1.80
N GLY A 34 3.93 0.76 2.35
CA GLY A 34 2.71 0.06 2.82
C GLY A 34 1.97 -0.67 1.69
N ALA A 35 1.87 -0.06 0.52
CA ALA A 35 1.29 -0.68 -0.67
C ALA A 35 2.12 -1.88 -1.13
N GLY A 36 3.46 -1.76 -1.18
CA GLY A 36 4.38 -2.84 -1.53
C GLY A 36 4.30 -4.02 -0.57
N TRP A 37 4.25 -3.74 0.72
CA TRP A 37 4.08 -4.76 1.76
C TRP A 37 2.82 -5.62 1.57
N LEU A 38 1.78 -5.06 0.98
CA LEU A 38 0.50 -5.75 0.76
C LEU A 38 0.38 -6.37 -0.65
N THR A 39 1.33 -6.13 -1.54
CA THR A 39 1.21 -6.54 -2.96
C THR A 39 2.42 -7.28 -3.52
N THR A 40 3.64 -6.83 -3.28
CA THR A 40 4.83 -7.32 -3.99
C THR A 40 5.92 -7.89 -3.09
N GLU A 41 5.98 -7.49 -1.82
CA GLU A 41 7.07 -7.82 -0.90
C GLU A 41 6.89 -9.21 -0.28
N GLU A 42 6.96 -10.26 -1.09
CA GLU A 42 6.71 -11.62 -0.67
C GLU A 42 7.91 -12.24 0.07
N LEU A 43 7.64 -12.82 1.23
CA LEU A 43 8.60 -13.61 1.99
C LEU A 43 8.38 -15.10 1.71
N VAL A 44 9.39 -15.76 1.16
CA VAL A 44 9.36 -17.18 0.80
C VAL A 44 10.44 -17.95 1.54
N TRP A 45 10.04 -18.98 2.25
CA TRP A 45 10.94 -19.88 2.95
C TRP A 45 11.00 -21.24 2.25
N ASP A 46 12.19 -21.84 2.23
CA ASP A 46 12.38 -23.21 1.75
C ASP A 46 11.88 -24.23 2.80
N ALA A 47 11.91 -25.52 2.42
CA ALA A 47 11.49 -26.62 3.30
C ALA A 47 12.34 -26.76 4.58
N LYS A 48 13.49 -26.11 4.64
CA LYS A 48 14.38 -26.08 5.81
C LYS A 48 14.22 -24.81 6.65
N GLY A 49 13.26 -23.96 6.32
CA GLY A 49 13.01 -22.71 7.03
C GLY A 49 14.00 -21.59 6.70
N ARG A 50 14.76 -21.68 5.60
CA ARG A 50 15.65 -20.61 5.16
C ARG A 50 14.89 -19.63 4.27
N LEU A 51 15.04 -18.34 4.52
CA LEU A 51 14.45 -17.30 3.71
C LEU A 51 15.10 -17.24 2.32
N SER A 52 14.30 -17.46 1.28
CA SER A 52 14.75 -17.41 -0.13
C SER A 52 14.74 -15.98 -0.69
N THR A 53 13.87 -15.13 -0.17
CA THR A 53 13.71 -13.72 -0.60
C THR A 53 14.48 -12.78 0.33
N HIS A 54 15.78 -12.98 0.47
CA HIS A 54 16.64 -12.27 1.42
C HIS A 54 17.52 -11.17 0.76
N ALA A 55 17.32 -10.89 -0.51
CA ALA A 55 18.15 -9.93 -1.26
C ALA A 55 17.30 -9.05 -2.18
N PRO A 56 17.78 -7.85 -2.57
CA PRO A 56 17.05 -6.96 -3.49
C PRO A 56 16.65 -7.60 -4.82
N SER A 57 17.39 -8.62 -5.27
CA SER A 57 17.08 -9.38 -6.48
C SER A 57 15.87 -10.30 -6.34
N THR A 58 15.51 -10.69 -5.12
CA THR A 58 14.46 -11.68 -4.83
C THR A 58 13.32 -11.09 -4.00
N TYR A 59 13.59 -10.13 -3.12
CA TYR A 59 12.58 -9.40 -2.34
C TYR A 59 12.15 -8.15 -3.11
N LYS A 60 10.89 -8.12 -3.54
CA LYS A 60 10.38 -7.15 -4.52
C LYS A 60 9.80 -5.92 -3.85
N ILE A 61 10.63 -5.02 -3.36
CA ILE A 61 10.18 -3.69 -2.95
C ILE A 61 9.68 -2.91 -4.18
N PRO A 62 8.71 -2.00 -4.03
CA PRO A 62 8.23 -1.18 -5.12
C PRO A 62 9.36 -0.40 -5.80
N ALA A 63 9.38 -0.43 -7.13
CA ALA A 63 10.29 0.40 -7.93
C ALA A 63 9.70 1.80 -8.13
N CYS A 64 10.49 2.73 -8.62
CA CYS A 64 10.02 4.10 -8.93
C CYS A 64 8.84 4.12 -9.93
N SER A 65 8.75 3.11 -10.82
CA SER A 65 7.66 2.93 -11.76
C SER A 65 6.34 2.51 -11.13
N ASP A 66 6.36 2.00 -9.90
CA ASP A 66 5.18 1.50 -9.18
C ASP A 66 4.47 2.61 -8.41
N ARG A 67 5.08 3.79 -8.31
CA ARG A 67 4.46 4.98 -7.76
C ARG A 67 3.17 5.30 -8.53
N PRO A 68 2.07 5.70 -7.84
CA PRO A 68 0.85 6.14 -8.50
C PRO A 68 1.12 7.22 -9.56
N ARG A 69 0.46 7.15 -10.72
CA ARG A 69 0.63 8.15 -11.79
C ARG A 69 0.20 9.55 -11.33
N MET A 70 -0.90 9.62 -10.60
CA MET A 70 -1.36 10.81 -9.88
C MET A 70 -1.20 10.54 -8.39
N PHE A 71 -0.32 11.28 -7.75
CA PHE A 71 -0.01 11.10 -6.34
C PHE A 71 -0.08 12.43 -5.62
N ASN A 72 -1.20 12.68 -4.99
CA ASN A 72 -1.49 13.94 -4.30
C ASN A 72 -1.38 13.72 -2.79
N VAL A 73 -0.50 14.48 -2.15
CA VAL A 73 -0.31 14.43 -0.70
C VAL A 73 -0.54 15.83 -0.13
N ALA A 74 -1.34 15.91 0.91
CA ALA A 74 -1.60 17.14 1.65
C ALA A 74 -1.49 16.91 3.15
N LEU A 75 -1.04 17.95 3.84
CA LEU A 75 -1.02 17.98 5.29
C LEU A 75 -2.30 18.61 5.82
N TRP A 76 -2.85 18.04 6.90
CA TRP A 76 -3.95 18.66 7.64
C TRP A 76 -3.43 19.86 8.43
N GLY A 77 -3.74 21.06 7.99
CA GLY A 77 -3.13 22.32 8.44
C GLY A 77 -3.54 22.81 9.84
N LYS A 78 -3.76 21.91 10.82
CA LYS A 78 -4.08 22.28 12.20
C LYS A 78 -3.04 21.73 13.18
N PRO A 79 -2.68 22.53 14.22
CA PRO A 79 -1.77 22.05 15.26
C PRO A 79 -2.41 20.91 16.06
N ASN A 80 -1.57 20.09 16.70
CA ASN A 80 -2.02 19.09 17.64
C ASN A 80 -2.78 19.76 18.81
N ARG A 81 -3.90 19.20 19.19
CA ARG A 81 -4.70 19.66 20.33
C ARG A 81 -4.03 19.29 21.66
N GLU A 82 -3.34 18.14 21.67
CA GLU A 82 -2.62 17.68 22.85
C GLU A 82 -1.36 18.49 23.10
N ASP A 83 -0.86 18.44 24.34
CA ASP A 83 0.36 19.12 24.72
C ASP A 83 1.59 18.29 24.30
N ALA A 84 1.98 18.49 23.05
CA ALA A 84 3.13 17.86 22.44
C ALA A 84 4.17 18.90 22.03
N VAL A 85 5.43 18.49 21.97
CA VAL A 85 6.55 19.36 21.54
C VAL A 85 6.27 19.92 20.15
N GLY A 86 6.27 21.24 20.04
CA GLY A 86 5.98 21.95 18.79
C GLY A 86 4.58 21.75 18.26
N LYS A 87 3.65 21.17 19.04
CA LYS A 87 2.29 20.81 18.60
C LYS A 87 2.29 19.91 17.36
N SER A 88 3.37 19.15 17.13
CA SER A 88 3.53 18.20 16.04
C SER A 88 2.95 16.82 16.38
N LYS A 89 2.85 15.96 15.36
CA LYS A 89 2.47 14.55 15.48
C LYS A 89 3.50 13.68 14.75
N ALA A 90 3.47 12.36 14.99
CA ALA A 90 4.30 11.41 14.28
C ALA A 90 3.97 11.39 12.78
N VAL A 91 4.99 11.30 11.94
CA VAL A 91 4.88 11.36 10.47
C VAL A 91 5.54 10.16 9.79
N GLY A 92 6.63 9.61 10.33
CA GLY A 92 7.41 8.59 9.64
C GLY A 92 6.67 7.28 9.43
N GLU A 93 6.03 6.74 10.46
CA GLU A 93 5.40 5.42 10.44
C GLU A 93 3.88 5.44 10.22
N PRO A 94 3.09 6.38 10.80
CA PRO A 94 1.62 6.31 10.68
C PRO A 94 1.11 6.31 9.23
N PRO A 95 1.70 7.01 8.27
CA PRO A 95 1.27 6.98 6.87
C PRO A 95 1.43 5.62 6.17
N PHE A 96 2.26 4.72 6.71
CA PHE A 96 2.39 3.36 6.21
C PHE A 96 1.04 2.63 6.17
N MET A 97 0.18 2.85 7.16
CA MET A 97 -1.16 2.24 7.21
C MET A 97 -2.09 2.74 6.11
N LEU A 98 -1.83 3.89 5.50
CA LEU A 98 -2.58 4.37 4.34
C LEU A 98 -2.42 3.45 3.13
N GLY A 99 -1.32 2.69 3.04
CA GLY A 99 -1.07 1.67 2.03
C GLY A 99 -2.11 0.55 2.01
N ILE A 100 -2.83 0.31 3.11
CA ILE A 100 -3.94 -0.66 3.18
C ILE A 100 -5.02 -0.34 2.15
N SER A 101 -5.22 0.93 1.84
CA SER A 101 -6.18 1.37 0.81
C SER A 101 -5.89 0.78 -0.57
N ALA A 102 -4.63 0.49 -0.89
CA ALA A 102 -4.24 -0.15 -2.16
C ALA A 102 -4.78 -1.59 -2.24
N LEU A 103 -4.73 -2.35 -1.15
CA LEU A 103 -5.27 -3.71 -1.11
C LEU A 103 -6.80 -3.71 -1.27
N TYR A 104 -7.50 -2.79 -0.60
CA TYR A 104 -8.95 -2.68 -0.74
C TYR A 104 -9.37 -2.25 -2.15
N ALA A 105 -8.67 -1.27 -2.73
CA ALA A 105 -8.94 -0.85 -4.11
C ALA A 105 -8.69 -1.98 -5.11
N LEU A 106 -7.66 -2.80 -4.87
CA LEU A 106 -7.35 -3.97 -5.69
C LEU A 106 -8.43 -5.06 -5.54
N SER A 107 -8.89 -5.31 -4.32
CA SER A 107 -9.99 -6.24 -4.06
C SER A 107 -11.28 -5.80 -4.76
N ASP A 108 -11.60 -4.51 -4.71
CA ASP A 108 -12.74 -3.92 -5.42
C ASP A 108 -12.62 -4.06 -6.95
N ALA A 109 -11.42 -3.81 -7.49
CA ALA A 109 -11.14 -4.00 -8.91
C ALA A 109 -11.30 -5.46 -9.35
N VAL A 110 -10.89 -6.41 -8.51
CA VAL A 110 -11.12 -7.85 -8.76
C VAL A 110 -12.61 -8.18 -8.72
N ALA A 111 -13.35 -7.67 -7.73
CA ALA A 111 -14.80 -7.87 -7.64
C ALA A 111 -15.52 -7.36 -8.89
N ALA A 112 -15.10 -6.22 -9.43
CA ALA A 112 -15.66 -5.64 -10.65
C ALA A 112 -15.38 -6.46 -11.92
N CYS A 113 -14.51 -7.47 -11.87
CA CYS A 113 -14.29 -8.40 -12.99
C CYS A 113 -15.37 -9.49 -13.09
N GLY A 114 -16.18 -9.68 -12.07
CA GLY A 114 -17.32 -10.61 -12.01
C GLY A 114 -18.66 -9.90 -12.05
N ASP A 115 -19.71 -10.61 -11.71
CA ASP A 115 -21.09 -10.11 -11.64
C ASP A 115 -21.52 -9.68 -10.22
N GLY A 116 -20.60 -9.75 -9.26
CA GLY A 116 -20.86 -9.44 -7.86
C GLY A 116 -21.43 -10.60 -7.02
N SER A 117 -21.68 -11.76 -7.61
CA SER A 117 -22.21 -12.93 -6.90
C SER A 117 -21.15 -13.64 -6.05
N VAL A 118 -19.87 -13.49 -6.38
CA VAL A 118 -18.74 -14.16 -5.73
C VAL A 118 -17.83 -13.13 -5.08
N TYR A 119 -17.53 -13.32 -3.80
CA TYR A 119 -16.55 -12.51 -3.07
C TYR A 119 -15.13 -12.78 -3.61
N PRO A 120 -14.31 -11.74 -3.85
CA PRO A 120 -12.97 -11.89 -4.43
C PRO A 120 -12.03 -12.80 -3.64
N ALA A 121 -12.17 -12.81 -2.31
CA ALA A 121 -11.30 -13.54 -1.37
C ALA A 121 -9.82 -13.30 -1.67
N LEU A 122 -9.47 -12.03 -1.90
CA LEU A 122 -8.10 -11.59 -2.13
C LEU A 122 -7.47 -11.23 -0.78
N ASP A 123 -6.62 -12.12 -0.29
CA ASP A 123 -5.87 -11.88 0.95
C ASP A 123 -4.58 -11.09 0.68
N ALA A 124 -4.08 -10.44 1.72
CA ALA A 124 -2.69 -9.98 1.73
C ALA A 124 -1.78 -11.22 1.82
N LEU A 125 -0.77 -11.29 1.14
CA LEU A 125 -0.15 -10.42 0.15
C LEU A 125 -0.80 -10.63 -1.23
N ALA A 126 -1.30 -9.59 -1.89
CA ALA A 126 -1.99 -9.68 -3.17
C ALA A 126 -0.99 -9.67 -4.35
N THR A 127 -0.20 -10.73 -4.48
CA THR A 127 0.71 -10.89 -5.62
C THR A 127 -0.04 -10.99 -6.94
N ALA A 128 0.63 -10.77 -8.05
CA ALA A 128 0.02 -10.88 -9.39
C ALA A 128 -0.63 -12.25 -9.63
N GLU A 129 -0.03 -13.33 -9.12
CA GLU A 129 -0.61 -14.67 -9.17
C GLU A 129 -1.93 -14.74 -8.38
N ARG A 130 -1.93 -14.26 -7.13
CA ARG A 130 -3.15 -14.26 -6.30
C ARG A 130 -4.27 -13.41 -6.89
N VAL A 131 -3.91 -12.27 -7.48
CA VAL A 131 -4.87 -11.42 -8.22
C VAL A 131 -5.45 -12.17 -9.42
N LEU A 132 -4.61 -12.84 -10.21
CA LEU A 132 -5.08 -13.64 -11.36
C LEU A 132 -6.06 -14.72 -10.92
N MET A 133 -5.71 -15.50 -9.88
CA MET A 133 -6.57 -16.55 -9.35
C MET A 133 -7.89 -16.01 -8.79
N ALA A 134 -7.86 -14.85 -8.13
CA ALA A 134 -9.06 -14.19 -7.65
C ALA A 134 -9.96 -13.71 -8.80
N VAL A 135 -9.39 -13.15 -9.87
CA VAL A 135 -10.15 -12.77 -11.07
C VAL A 135 -10.81 -13.99 -11.73
N GLN A 136 -10.09 -15.10 -11.84
CA GLN A 136 -10.65 -16.35 -12.39
C GLN A 136 -11.83 -16.83 -11.55
N ARG A 137 -11.69 -16.80 -10.21
CA ARG A 137 -12.75 -17.19 -9.26
C ARG A 137 -14.02 -16.37 -9.45
N VAL A 138 -13.91 -15.03 -9.49
CA VAL A 138 -15.10 -14.16 -9.62
C VAL A 138 -15.75 -14.26 -11.00
N ARG A 139 -15.02 -14.72 -12.01
CA ARG A 139 -15.55 -14.99 -13.36
C ARG A 139 -16.14 -16.38 -13.51
N GLY A 140 -16.11 -17.22 -12.50
CA GLY A 140 -16.62 -18.59 -12.57
C GLY A 140 -15.74 -19.57 -13.36
N HIS A 141 -14.46 -19.27 -13.50
CA HIS A 141 -13.45 -20.10 -14.19
C HIS A 141 -12.44 -20.68 -13.17
N GLY A 142 -12.94 -21.23 -12.07
CA GLY A 142 -12.16 -21.94 -11.07
C GLY A 142 -12.26 -23.45 -11.19
#